data_9d24ef72959ae4d64f00180d0b07d5dc
#
_entry.id   9d24ef72959ae4d64f00180d0b07d5dc
#
_cell.length_a   1.000
_cell.length_b   1.000
_cell.length_c   1.000
_cell.angle_alpha   90.00
_cell.angle_beta   90.00
_cell.angle_gamma   90.00
#
_symmetry.space_group_name_H-M   'P 1'
#
loop_
_entity.id
_entity.type
_entity.pdbx_description
1 polymer ?
#
loop_
_entity_poly.entity_id
_entity_poly.type
_entity_poly.pdbx_seq_one_letter_code
_entity_poly.pdbx_strand_id
1 'polypeptide(L)'
;YNGSNKNGVWVGDSLAPMRAEIFKITSPLQKNFYTNIDPKQYCNMQESMGAQAYTAYNTSISDSLRNSDGYSPHVSIKMPTEFGQKFYDETINNPGTFKNQETFNEFFPGLYVTTTFGSGNILSVASSVLKIYYNYAVKSTAGKDSLITTWEAFSVTKEVIQLSRFKNTDMSQLLQPNDSYAFFKTPAGVCTRIVLPTKEITPIMKERIVNNLPLELKAMPQEDWQYALAPPPYLLILPEDSVKSFFEGSQIDNNVTSFLSNAYDATTRTYSFPNLANLLKYQMENNPDKDLSLLLIPVQR
;
A
#
# COMPACT_ATOMS: atom_id res chain seq x y z
N TYR A 1 7.30 -3.69 -10.17
CA TYR A 1 6.00 -3.11 -10.44
C TYR A 1 5.38 -3.80 -11.64
N ASN A 2 4.05 -3.92 -11.64
CA ASN A 2 3.34 -4.83 -12.52
C ASN A 2 2.14 -4.14 -13.17
N GLY A 3 1.87 -4.56 -14.37
CA GLY A 3 0.64 -4.29 -15.10
C GLY A 3 0.73 -5.05 -16.41
N SER A 4 -0.36 -5.14 -17.12
CA SER A 4 -0.36 -5.54 -18.54
C SER A 4 0.47 -4.58 -19.41
N ASN A 5 1.00 -3.50 -18.82
CA ASN A 5 1.85 -2.51 -19.45
C ASN A 5 3.32 -2.87 -19.23
N LYS A 6 4.05 -3.13 -20.29
CA LYS A 6 5.49 -3.42 -20.27
C LYS A 6 6.36 -2.28 -19.69
N ASN A 7 5.78 -1.10 -19.48
CA ASN A 7 6.45 0.04 -18.85
C ASN A 7 6.32 0.07 -17.31
N GLY A 8 5.55 -0.85 -16.73
CA GLY A 8 5.25 -0.86 -15.29
C GLY A 8 4.09 0.06 -14.91
N VAL A 9 3.80 0.16 -13.62
CA VAL A 9 2.75 0.99 -13.07
C VAL A 9 3.34 2.04 -12.12
N TRP A 10 3.15 3.29 -12.45
CA TRP A 10 3.55 4.42 -11.61
C TRP A 10 2.55 5.57 -11.71
N VAL A 11 2.65 6.50 -10.77
CA VAL A 11 2.00 7.82 -10.80
C VAL A 11 3.05 8.90 -10.64
N GLY A 12 2.83 10.04 -11.28
CA GLY A 12 3.75 11.17 -11.28
C GLY A 12 4.67 11.21 -12.51
N ASP A 13 5.75 11.97 -12.42
CA ASP A 13 6.71 12.13 -13.50
C ASP A 13 7.58 10.88 -13.64
N SER A 14 7.42 10.18 -14.77
CA SER A 14 8.16 8.95 -15.07
C SER A 14 9.67 9.13 -15.20
N LEU A 15 10.12 10.34 -15.49
CA LEU A 15 11.54 10.68 -15.68
C LEU A 15 12.17 11.33 -14.44
N ALA A 16 11.38 11.64 -13.41
CA ALA A 16 11.92 12.20 -12.17
C ALA A 16 12.96 11.26 -11.56
N PRO A 17 14.18 11.76 -11.26
CA PRO A 17 15.23 10.94 -10.66
C PRO A 17 14.89 10.65 -9.20
N MET A 18 14.93 9.36 -8.86
CA MET A 18 14.66 8.83 -7.53
C MET A 18 15.85 7.97 -7.08
N ARG A 19 16.01 7.77 -5.77
CA ARG A 19 16.98 6.82 -5.22
C ARG A 19 16.32 5.98 -4.15
N ALA A 20 16.35 4.67 -4.36
CA ALA A 20 15.95 3.69 -3.35
C ALA A 20 17.18 3.19 -2.58
N GLU A 21 16.99 2.90 -1.31
CA GLU A 21 18.02 2.42 -0.40
C GLU A 21 17.47 1.30 0.47
N ILE A 22 18.32 0.31 0.79
CA ILE A 22 17.96 -0.87 1.57
C ILE A 22 18.65 -0.82 2.93
N PHE A 23 17.88 -1.15 3.97
CA PHE A 23 18.37 -1.32 5.35
C PHE A 23 17.97 -2.70 5.87
N LYS A 24 18.88 -3.33 6.64
CA LYS A 24 18.58 -4.61 7.27
C LYS A 24 17.65 -4.41 8.46
N ILE A 25 16.59 -5.20 8.55
CA ILE A 25 15.77 -5.30 9.75
C ILE A 25 16.54 -6.15 10.77
N THR A 26 16.67 -5.64 11.98
CA THR A 26 17.47 -6.25 13.08
C THR A 26 16.61 -6.85 14.17
N SER A 27 15.31 -6.53 14.18
CA SER A 27 14.35 -7.03 15.17
C SER A 27 13.12 -7.60 14.45
N PRO A 28 12.58 -8.74 14.89
CA PRO A 28 11.39 -9.33 14.27
C PRO A 28 10.21 -8.36 14.24
N LEU A 29 9.51 -8.36 13.14
CA LEU A 29 8.26 -7.61 12.98
C LEU A 29 7.08 -8.42 13.52
N GLN A 30 6.10 -7.73 14.11
CA GLN A 30 4.83 -8.34 14.48
C GLN A 30 3.94 -8.49 13.24
N LYS A 31 2.98 -9.40 13.26
CA LYS A 31 2.09 -9.64 12.11
C LYS A 31 1.21 -8.44 11.76
N ASN A 32 0.84 -7.63 12.75
CA ASN A 32 -0.10 -6.53 12.58
C ASN A 32 0.56 -5.20 12.93
N PHE A 33 0.91 -4.44 11.91
CA PHE A 33 1.39 -3.07 12.04
C PHE A 33 0.51 -2.12 11.22
N TYR A 34 0.44 -0.89 11.69
CA TYR A 34 -0.13 0.20 10.91
C TYR A 34 0.93 0.88 10.05
N THR A 35 0.49 1.62 9.03
CA THR A 35 1.36 2.31 8.06
C THR A 35 2.21 3.44 8.67
N ASN A 36 2.03 3.76 9.96
CA ASN A 36 2.79 4.76 10.72
C ASN A 36 3.98 4.17 11.51
N ILE A 37 4.32 2.90 11.28
CA ILE A 37 5.47 2.25 11.94
C ILE A 37 6.74 3.09 11.79
N ASP A 38 7.50 3.24 12.87
CA ASP A 38 8.81 3.89 12.83
C ASP A 38 9.92 2.87 12.52
N PRO A 39 10.53 2.92 11.33
CA PRO A 39 11.57 1.97 10.93
C PRO A 39 12.81 2.04 11.80
N LYS A 40 13.08 3.15 12.49
CA LYS A 40 14.26 3.31 13.38
C LYS A 40 14.23 2.35 14.57
N GLN A 41 13.05 1.83 14.92
CA GLN A 41 12.92 0.84 15.99
C GLN A 41 13.33 -0.57 15.55
N TYR A 42 13.41 -0.81 14.24
CA TYR A 42 13.61 -2.13 13.64
C TYR A 42 14.86 -2.24 12.78
N CYS A 43 15.46 -1.12 12.38
CA CYS A 43 16.65 -1.11 11.53
C CYS A 43 17.57 0.08 11.87
N ASN A 44 18.88 -0.15 11.70
CA ASN A 44 19.85 0.93 11.74
C ASN A 44 19.85 1.70 10.42
N MET A 45 19.23 2.88 10.42
CA MET A 45 19.11 3.73 9.24
C MET A 45 20.43 4.40 8.81
N GLN A 46 21.54 4.18 9.52
CA GLN A 46 22.85 4.69 9.15
C GLN A 46 23.69 3.65 8.39
N GLU A 47 23.29 2.39 8.42
CA GLU A 47 23.97 1.27 7.77
C GLU A 47 23.20 0.81 6.53
N SER A 48 23.44 1.49 5.42
CA SER A 48 22.84 1.10 4.14
C SER A 48 23.43 -0.20 3.63
N MET A 49 22.56 -1.12 3.23
CA MET A 49 22.92 -2.37 2.57
C MET A 49 23.10 -2.22 1.06
N GLY A 50 22.71 -1.09 0.51
CA GLY A 50 22.83 -0.76 -0.90
C GLY A 50 21.81 0.26 -1.34
N ALA A 51 22.11 0.95 -2.43
CA ALA A 51 21.25 1.97 -2.99
C ALA A 51 21.31 1.95 -4.52
N GLN A 52 20.20 2.37 -5.15
CA GLN A 52 20.11 2.50 -6.59
C GLN A 52 19.32 3.74 -6.97
N ALA A 53 19.92 4.57 -7.82
CA ALA A 53 19.20 5.63 -8.51
C ALA A 53 18.35 5.03 -9.64
N TYR A 54 17.15 5.54 -9.82
CA TYR A 54 16.23 5.06 -10.85
C TYR A 54 15.28 6.15 -11.32
N THR A 55 14.64 5.91 -12.44
CA THR A 55 13.46 6.61 -12.94
C THR A 55 12.34 5.59 -13.15
N ALA A 56 11.08 6.00 -13.05
CA ALA A 56 9.96 5.07 -13.28
C ALA A 56 9.99 4.49 -14.70
N TYR A 57 10.32 5.33 -15.68
CA TYR A 57 10.63 4.90 -17.05
C TYR A 57 12.15 4.89 -17.23
N ASN A 58 12.73 3.70 -17.30
CA ASN A 58 14.18 3.57 -17.47
C ASN A 58 14.58 3.82 -18.93
N THR A 59 15.13 4.99 -19.21
CA THR A 59 15.56 5.40 -20.55
C THR A 59 16.79 4.66 -21.08
N SER A 60 17.56 3.98 -20.23
CA SER A 60 18.72 3.18 -20.65
C SER A 60 18.34 1.83 -21.27
N ILE A 61 17.08 1.42 -21.15
CA ILE A 61 16.56 0.20 -21.75
C ILE A 61 16.06 0.52 -23.16
N SER A 62 16.63 -0.18 -24.17
CA SER A 62 16.17 -0.02 -25.56
C SER A 62 14.72 -0.50 -25.74
N ASP A 63 14.04 0.06 -26.72
CA ASP A 63 12.67 -0.34 -27.04
C ASP A 63 12.58 -1.81 -27.48
N SER A 64 13.60 -2.32 -28.16
CA SER A 64 13.69 -3.74 -28.52
C SER A 64 13.69 -4.65 -27.29
N LEU A 65 14.51 -4.33 -26.28
CA LEU A 65 14.54 -5.10 -25.03
C LEU A 65 13.25 -4.92 -24.24
N ARG A 66 12.74 -3.69 -24.13
CA ARG A 66 11.48 -3.38 -23.43
C ARG A 66 10.28 -4.15 -23.98
N ASN A 67 10.25 -4.34 -25.30
CA ASN A 67 9.18 -5.04 -25.99
C ASN A 67 9.38 -6.56 -26.07
N SER A 68 10.51 -7.08 -25.56
CA SER A 68 10.75 -8.52 -25.50
C SER A 68 9.85 -9.22 -24.48
N ASP A 69 9.50 -10.49 -24.71
CA ASP A 69 8.58 -11.25 -23.86
C ASP A 69 9.11 -11.53 -22.45
N GLY A 70 10.41 -11.50 -22.25
CA GLY A 70 11.04 -11.74 -20.94
C GLY A 70 11.29 -10.46 -20.12
N TYR A 71 11.00 -9.27 -20.65
CA TYR A 71 11.26 -8.03 -19.93
C TYR A 71 10.18 -7.71 -18.91
N SER A 72 10.62 -7.43 -17.69
CA SER A 72 9.78 -6.86 -16.64
C SER A 72 10.47 -5.63 -16.03
N PRO A 73 9.79 -4.47 -15.95
CA PRO A 73 10.37 -3.28 -15.34
C PRO A 73 10.75 -3.55 -13.89
N HIS A 74 11.97 -3.22 -13.51
CA HIS A 74 12.46 -3.47 -12.15
C HIS A 74 13.51 -2.44 -11.73
N VAL A 75 13.69 -2.31 -10.41
CA VAL A 75 14.83 -1.60 -9.79
C VAL A 75 15.68 -2.66 -9.13
N SER A 76 16.94 -2.81 -9.57
CA SER A 76 17.88 -3.79 -9.03
C SER A 76 18.90 -3.07 -8.14
N ILE A 77 18.97 -3.46 -6.88
CA ILE A 77 19.88 -2.86 -5.89
C ILE A 77 20.91 -3.91 -5.50
N LYS A 78 22.18 -3.63 -5.78
CA LYS A 78 23.28 -4.50 -5.39
C LYS A 78 23.57 -4.34 -3.89
N MET A 79 23.66 -5.46 -3.20
CA MET A 79 23.99 -5.55 -1.77
C MET A 79 25.43 -6.03 -1.57
N PRO A 80 26.04 -5.85 -0.38
CA PRO A 80 27.38 -6.31 -0.08
C PRO A 80 27.53 -7.83 -0.21
N THR A 81 28.67 -8.28 -0.71
CA THR A 81 28.95 -9.72 -0.91
C THR A 81 28.93 -10.48 0.42
N GLU A 82 29.37 -9.84 1.50
CA GLU A 82 29.38 -10.39 2.85
C GLU A 82 27.99 -10.77 3.34
N PHE A 83 26.96 -10.10 2.84
CA PHE A 83 25.57 -10.46 3.13
C PHE A 83 25.23 -11.82 2.48
N GLY A 84 25.58 -12.04 1.23
CA GLY A 84 25.39 -13.34 0.57
C GLY A 84 26.22 -14.45 1.21
N GLN A 85 27.45 -14.13 1.64
CA GLN A 85 28.31 -15.10 2.34
C GLN A 85 27.67 -15.60 3.62
N LYS A 86 26.97 -14.76 4.40
CA LYS A 86 26.25 -15.19 5.61
C LYS A 86 25.18 -16.24 5.30
N PHE A 87 24.46 -16.12 4.19
CA PHE A 87 23.48 -17.12 3.78
C PHE A 87 24.13 -18.44 3.40
N TYR A 88 25.25 -18.37 2.70
CA TYR A 88 26.04 -19.56 2.36
C TYR A 88 26.54 -20.28 3.62
N ASP A 89 27.17 -19.54 4.54
CA ASP A 89 27.70 -20.09 5.78
C ASP A 89 26.58 -20.71 6.63
N GLU A 90 25.42 -20.08 6.70
CA GLU A 90 24.24 -20.60 7.42
C GLU A 90 23.71 -21.88 6.77
N THR A 91 23.69 -21.94 5.43
CA THR A 91 23.27 -23.16 4.70
C THR A 91 24.17 -24.35 5.04
N ILE A 92 25.47 -24.13 5.19
CA ILE A 92 26.45 -25.19 5.50
C ILE A 92 26.41 -25.57 6.99
N ASN A 93 26.40 -24.55 7.89
CA ASN A 93 26.57 -24.78 9.31
C ASN A 93 25.24 -25.11 10.02
N ASN A 94 24.13 -24.52 9.57
CA ASN A 94 22.81 -24.65 10.19
C ASN A 94 21.70 -24.87 9.16
N PRO A 95 21.69 -25.95 8.39
CA PRO A 95 20.71 -26.16 7.33
C PRO A 95 19.24 -26.20 7.83
N GLY A 96 19.05 -26.39 9.13
CA GLY A 96 17.73 -26.33 9.78
C GLY A 96 17.07 -24.96 9.71
N THR A 97 17.82 -23.89 9.55
CA THR A 97 17.36 -22.50 9.42
C THR A 97 16.40 -22.31 8.24
N PHE A 98 16.62 -23.05 7.16
CA PHE A 98 15.82 -22.93 5.94
C PHE A 98 14.62 -23.90 5.87
N LYS A 99 14.31 -24.62 6.96
CA LYS A 99 13.22 -25.62 6.97
C LYS A 99 11.83 -25.01 6.95
N ASN A 100 11.65 -23.87 7.58
CA ASN A 100 10.36 -23.18 7.68
C ASN A 100 10.55 -21.67 7.84
N GLN A 101 9.44 -20.93 7.74
CA GLN A 101 9.45 -19.46 7.81
C GLN A 101 9.86 -18.94 9.21
N GLU A 102 9.56 -19.65 10.27
CA GLU A 102 9.85 -19.21 11.64
C GLU A 102 11.36 -19.19 11.89
N THR A 103 12.05 -20.31 11.66
CA THR A 103 13.50 -20.40 11.79
C THR A 103 14.23 -19.49 10.82
N PHE A 104 13.68 -19.32 9.61
CA PHE A 104 14.23 -18.38 8.64
C PHE A 104 14.10 -16.92 9.09
N ASN A 105 12.96 -16.52 9.66
CA ASN A 105 12.76 -15.16 10.18
C ASN A 105 13.66 -14.80 11.36
N GLU A 106 14.05 -15.79 12.18
CA GLU A 106 15.02 -15.57 13.25
C GLU A 106 16.41 -15.23 12.69
N PHE A 107 16.83 -15.92 11.64
CA PHE A 107 18.09 -15.66 10.95
C PHE A 107 18.03 -14.36 10.13
N PHE A 108 16.94 -14.17 9.38
CA PHE A 108 16.75 -13.05 8.48
C PHE A 108 15.36 -12.41 8.66
N PRO A 109 15.23 -11.46 9.59
CA PRO A 109 13.95 -10.77 9.84
C PRO A 109 13.40 -9.97 8.65
N GLY A 110 14.26 -9.59 7.70
CA GLY A 110 13.83 -8.90 6.49
C GLY A 110 14.64 -7.68 6.10
N LEU A 111 14.12 -6.95 5.14
CA LEU A 111 14.69 -5.72 4.59
C LEU A 111 13.67 -4.58 4.62
N TYR A 112 14.15 -3.39 4.93
CA TYR A 112 13.41 -2.14 4.77
C TYR A 112 13.94 -1.41 3.54
N VAL A 113 13.06 -1.15 2.57
CA VAL A 113 13.36 -0.40 1.36
C VAL A 113 12.67 0.95 1.44
N THR A 114 13.39 2.03 1.22
CA THR A 114 12.83 3.38 1.25
C THR A 114 13.45 4.28 0.18
N THR A 115 12.74 5.34 -0.16
CA THR A 115 13.27 6.40 -1.02
C THR A 115 14.04 7.39 -0.17
N THR A 116 15.31 7.62 -0.49
CA THR A 116 16.20 8.55 0.21
C THR A 116 16.48 9.84 -0.58
N PHE A 117 16.14 9.85 -1.88
CA PHE A 117 16.23 11.03 -2.74
C PHE A 117 15.12 11.01 -3.78
N GLY A 118 14.61 12.20 -4.11
CA GLY A 118 13.57 12.42 -5.12
C GLY A 118 12.16 12.35 -4.55
N SER A 119 11.21 12.94 -5.29
CA SER A 119 9.80 13.05 -4.90
C SER A 119 8.85 13.14 -6.09
N GLY A 120 9.30 12.80 -7.29
CA GLY A 120 8.53 13.04 -8.52
C GLY A 120 7.58 11.90 -8.91
N ASN A 121 7.75 10.69 -8.37
CA ASN A 121 6.90 9.56 -8.73
C ASN A 121 6.71 8.57 -7.59
N ILE A 122 5.70 7.72 -7.75
CA ILE A 122 5.41 6.57 -6.88
C ILE A 122 5.32 5.33 -7.76
N LEU A 123 6.13 4.32 -7.46
CA LEU A 123 6.07 3.01 -8.13
C LEU A 123 5.10 2.07 -7.41
N SER A 124 4.28 1.35 -8.18
CA SER A 124 3.53 0.20 -7.68
C SER A 124 4.40 -1.05 -7.78
N VAL A 125 4.88 -1.56 -6.64
CA VAL A 125 5.76 -2.74 -6.58
C VAL A 125 4.89 -4.00 -6.44
N ALA A 126 4.87 -4.84 -7.47
CA ALA A 126 4.08 -6.07 -7.49
C ALA A 126 4.81 -7.26 -6.83
N SER A 127 6.13 -7.26 -6.89
CA SER A 127 6.95 -8.33 -6.29
C SER A 127 8.32 -7.82 -5.89
N SER A 128 8.88 -8.44 -4.87
CA SER A 128 10.26 -8.22 -4.44
C SER A 128 10.96 -9.57 -4.33
N VAL A 129 12.18 -9.64 -4.82
CA VAL A 129 12.98 -10.87 -4.82
C VAL A 129 14.40 -10.55 -4.40
N LEU A 130 14.89 -11.24 -3.38
CA LEU A 130 16.31 -11.27 -3.02
C LEU A 130 16.98 -12.41 -3.78
N LYS A 131 17.97 -12.10 -4.62
CA LYS A 131 18.77 -13.09 -5.36
C LYS A 131 20.18 -13.13 -4.81
N ILE A 132 20.64 -14.32 -4.45
CA ILE A 132 22.00 -14.58 -4.00
C ILE A 132 22.72 -15.36 -5.11
N TYR A 133 23.68 -14.72 -5.75
CA TYR A 133 24.48 -15.34 -6.79
C TYR A 133 25.69 -16.01 -6.17
N TYR A 134 25.98 -17.23 -6.61
CA TYR A 134 27.14 -17.99 -6.16
C TYR A 134 27.74 -18.82 -7.29
N ASN A 135 29.00 -19.21 -7.10
CA ASN A 135 29.71 -20.06 -8.03
C ASN A 135 29.92 -21.43 -7.42
N TYR A 136 29.75 -22.47 -8.22
CA TYR A 136 30.13 -23.83 -7.81
C TYR A 136 30.92 -24.53 -8.91
N ALA A 137 31.86 -25.37 -8.50
CA ALA A 137 32.69 -26.13 -9.40
C ALA A 137 31.99 -27.41 -9.85
N VAL A 138 31.95 -27.63 -11.15
CA VAL A 138 31.46 -28.87 -11.75
C VAL A 138 32.61 -29.54 -12.50
N LYS A 139 32.82 -30.83 -12.23
CA LYS A 139 33.76 -31.64 -13.05
C LYS A 139 33.04 -32.07 -14.34
N SER A 140 33.60 -31.66 -15.45
CA SER A 140 33.15 -32.16 -16.75
C SER A 140 33.53 -33.63 -16.92
N THR A 141 32.83 -34.37 -17.78
CA THR A 141 33.17 -35.75 -18.16
C THR A 141 34.56 -35.88 -18.75
N ALA A 142 35.18 -34.78 -19.21
CA ALA A 142 36.54 -34.72 -19.72
C ALA A 142 37.59 -34.34 -18.65
N GLY A 143 37.21 -34.31 -17.36
CA GLY A 143 38.13 -34.04 -16.25
C GLY A 143 38.54 -32.58 -16.07
N LYS A 144 37.96 -31.62 -16.83
CA LYS A 144 38.19 -30.19 -16.64
C LYS A 144 37.19 -29.64 -15.63
N ASP A 145 37.71 -28.93 -14.62
CA ASP A 145 36.87 -28.19 -13.69
C ASP A 145 36.28 -26.95 -14.39
N SER A 146 34.97 -26.79 -14.35
CA SER A 146 34.25 -25.63 -14.85
C SER A 146 33.54 -24.95 -13.69
N LEU A 147 33.63 -23.61 -13.61
CA LEU A 147 32.92 -22.81 -12.63
C LEU A 147 31.57 -22.37 -13.24
N ILE A 148 30.49 -22.76 -12.60
CA ILE A 148 29.14 -22.36 -12.99
C ILE A 148 28.63 -21.32 -12.03
N THR A 149 28.16 -20.20 -12.56
CA THR A 149 27.45 -19.18 -11.79
C THR A 149 25.97 -19.49 -11.79
N THR A 150 25.36 -19.52 -10.62
CA THR A 150 23.91 -19.69 -10.43
C THR A 150 23.41 -18.76 -9.33
N TRP A 151 22.14 -18.87 -9.00
CA TRP A 151 21.52 -18.04 -7.96
C TRP A 151 20.38 -18.78 -7.26
N GLU A 152 20.18 -18.43 -6.00
CA GLU A 152 18.98 -18.75 -5.23
C GLU A 152 18.13 -17.51 -5.07
N ALA A 153 16.80 -17.69 -5.06
CA ALA A 153 15.83 -16.60 -4.98
C ALA A 153 14.92 -16.75 -3.77
N PHE A 154 14.87 -15.71 -2.97
CA PHE A 154 13.94 -15.55 -1.86
C PHE A 154 12.86 -14.55 -2.28
N SER A 155 11.68 -15.06 -2.62
CA SER A 155 10.55 -14.25 -3.07
C SER A 155 9.66 -13.86 -1.90
N VAL A 156 9.12 -12.66 -1.96
CA VAL A 156 8.10 -12.20 -1.02
C VAL A 156 6.76 -12.85 -1.39
N THR A 157 6.30 -13.78 -0.55
CA THR A 157 5.03 -14.49 -0.69
C THR A 157 4.03 -14.01 0.37
N LYS A 158 2.81 -14.59 0.41
CA LYS A 158 1.76 -14.21 1.37
C LYS A 158 2.12 -14.53 2.83
N GLU A 159 3.03 -15.48 3.04
CA GLU A 159 3.51 -15.89 4.36
C GLU A 159 4.50 -14.87 4.96
N VAL A 160 5.14 -14.08 4.09
CA VAL A 160 6.09 -13.05 4.50
C VAL A 160 5.34 -11.83 5.00
N ILE A 161 5.77 -11.28 6.14
CA ILE A 161 5.22 -10.02 6.65
C ILE A 161 5.60 -8.89 5.69
N GLN A 162 4.58 -8.25 5.11
CA GLN A 162 4.73 -7.14 4.19
C GLN A 162 4.09 -5.91 4.80
N LEU A 163 4.87 -4.85 4.93
CA LEU A 163 4.43 -3.59 5.50
C LEU A 163 4.78 -2.43 4.56
N SER A 164 3.80 -1.57 4.32
CA SER A 164 4.03 -0.31 3.64
C SER A 164 3.97 0.83 4.65
N ARG A 165 5.02 1.63 4.70
CA ARG A 165 5.05 2.84 5.50
C ARG A 165 4.70 4.04 4.65
N PHE A 166 3.73 4.83 5.09
CA PHE A 166 3.39 6.10 4.46
C PHE A 166 3.78 7.26 5.38
N LYS A 167 4.55 8.20 4.85
CA LYS A 167 4.86 9.46 5.51
C LYS A 167 4.22 10.59 4.71
N ASN A 168 3.27 11.26 5.32
CA ASN A 168 2.69 12.45 4.74
C ASN A 168 3.56 13.68 5.05
N THR A 169 3.53 14.66 4.16
CA THR A 169 3.96 16.02 4.44
C THR A 169 2.96 16.71 5.37
N ASP A 170 3.18 17.96 5.73
CA ASP A 170 2.22 18.75 6.51
C ASP A 170 0.86 18.78 5.80
N MET A 171 -0.16 18.27 6.49
CA MET A 171 -1.54 18.22 6.01
C MET A 171 -2.46 19.19 6.74
N SER A 172 -1.89 20.11 7.53
CA SER A 172 -2.66 21.06 8.36
C SER A 172 -3.68 21.88 7.56
N GLN A 173 -3.35 22.24 6.32
CA GLN A 173 -4.27 22.94 5.43
C GLN A 173 -5.49 22.12 5.04
N LEU A 174 -5.33 20.78 4.87
CA LEU A 174 -6.44 19.89 4.54
C LEU A 174 -7.37 19.62 5.72
N LEU A 175 -6.91 19.90 6.93
CA LEU A 175 -7.65 19.68 8.17
C LEU A 175 -8.36 20.96 8.67
N GLN A 176 -8.20 22.09 7.99
CA GLN A 176 -8.89 23.32 8.36
C GLN A 176 -10.39 23.16 8.13
N PRO A 177 -11.23 23.48 9.13
CA PRO A 177 -12.67 23.47 8.97
C PRO A 177 -13.10 24.38 7.80
N ASN A 178 -14.00 23.89 6.98
CA ASN A 178 -14.62 24.65 5.90
C ASN A 178 -16.07 24.20 5.73
N ASP A 179 -16.98 25.16 5.65
CA ASP A 179 -18.41 24.90 5.55
C ASP A 179 -18.86 24.45 4.14
N SER A 180 -18.02 24.64 3.14
CA SER A 180 -18.37 24.40 1.74
C SER A 180 -17.76 23.14 1.16
N TYR A 181 -16.64 22.66 1.70
CA TYR A 181 -15.95 21.47 1.20
C TYR A 181 -15.11 20.79 2.29
N ALA A 182 -14.82 19.53 2.06
CA ALA A 182 -13.90 18.75 2.87
C ALA A 182 -12.94 17.98 1.97
N PHE A 183 -11.81 17.60 2.55
CA PHE A 183 -10.78 16.86 1.84
C PHE A 183 -10.69 15.43 2.33
N PHE A 184 -10.33 14.54 1.43
CA PHE A 184 -9.79 13.24 1.78
C PHE A 184 -8.50 12.98 0.98
N LYS A 185 -7.61 12.23 1.55
CA LYS A 185 -6.33 11.85 0.94
C LYS A 185 -6.01 10.39 1.22
N THR A 186 -5.69 9.66 0.18
CA THR A 186 -5.28 8.25 0.22
C THR A 186 -3.91 8.07 -0.47
N PRO A 187 -3.11 7.06 -0.13
CA PRO A 187 -3.26 6.17 1.02
C PRO A 187 -2.85 6.86 2.33
N ALA A 188 -3.34 6.35 3.45
CA ALA A 188 -3.05 6.81 4.81
C ALA A 188 -2.95 8.34 4.94
N GLY A 189 -4.05 9.00 5.10
CA GLY A 189 -4.05 10.46 5.10
C GLY A 189 -5.21 11.07 5.86
N VAL A 190 -6.08 11.76 5.14
CA VAL A 190 -7.21 12.50 5.68
C VAL A 190 -8.49 11.80 5.26
N CYS A 191 -9.41 11.61 6.22
CA CYS A 191 -10.77 11.15 5.96
C CYS A 191 -11.75 12.29 6.28
N THR A 192 -12.82 12.39 5.51
CA THR A 192 -13.89 13.34 5.78
C THR A 192 -14.85 12.75 6.80
N ARG A 193 -15.12 13.50 7.86
CA ARG A 193 -16.14 13.16 8.86
C ARG A 193 -17.46 13.86 8.54
N ILE A 194 -18.53 13.08 8.53
CA ILE A 194 -19.91 13.56 8.37
C ILE A 194 -20.66 13.30 9.69
N VAL A 195 -21.25 14.32 10.27
CA VAL A 195 -22.08 14.17 11.46
C VAL A 195 -23.54 14.39 11.09
N LEU A 196 -24.34 13.36 11.30
CA LEU A 196 -25.79 13.46 11.16
C LEU A 196 -26.41 13.70 12.55
N PRO A 197 -27.23 14.75 12.75
CA PRO A 197 -27.83 15.09 14.04
C PRO A 197 -28.96 14.13 14.36
N THR A 198 -28.68 12.84 14.46
CA THR A 198 -29.67 11.78 14.64
C THR A 198 -30.36 11.86 15.98
N LYS A 199 -29.75 12.44 17.01
CA LYS A 199 -30.36 12.73 18.29
C LYS A 199 -31.59 13.65 18.14
N GLU A 200 -31.50 14.66 17.28
CA GLU A 200 -32.62 15.59 17.01
C GLU A 200 -33.64 14.98 16.05
N ILE A 201 -33.17 14.17 15.11
CA ILE A 201 -34.00 13.54 14.06
C ILE A 201 -34.85 12.41 14.67
N THR A 202 -34.30 11.59 15.57
CA THR A 202 -34.96 10.40 16.14
C THR A 202 -36.35 10.70 16.72
N PRO A 203 -36.55 11.71 17.56
CA PRO A 203 -37.89 12.00 18.10
C PRO A 203 -38.93 12.39 17.04
N ILE A 204 -38.47 13.09 15.97
CA ILE A 204 -39.32 13.55 14.87
C ILE A 204 -39.73 12.39 13.96
N MET A 205 -38.83 11.40 13.82
CA MET A 205 -39.04 10.26 12.92
C MET A 205 -39.63 9.03 13.58
N LYS A 206 -39.91 9.06 14.90
CA LYS A 206 -40.29 7.90 15.71
C LYS A 206 -41.54 7.17 15.19
N GLU A 207 -42.44 7.90 14.53
CA GLU A 207 -43.68 7.34 13.95
C GLU A 207 -43.65 7.32 12.40
N ARG A 208 -42.48 7.50 11.80
CA ARG A 208 -42.33 7.58 10.35
C ARG A 208 -41.39 6.49 9.84
N ILE A 209 -41.65 6.05 8.62
CA ILE A 209 -40.77 5.09 7.91
C ILE A 209 -39.93 5.85 6.88
N VAL A 210 -38.61 5.75 7.01
CA VAL A 210 -37.67 6.27 6.01
C VAL A 210 -37.41 5.17 4.99
N ASN A 211 -38.02 5.29 3.83
CA ASN A 211 -37.87 4.32 2.74
C ASN A 211 -36.63 4.59 1.89
N ASN A 212 -36.21 5.85 1.79
CA ASN A 212 -35.08 6.24 0.98
C ASN A 212 -34.33 7.43 1.59
N LEU A 213 -33.00 7.34 1.63
CA LEU A 213 -32.11 8.40 2.07
C LEU A 213 -30.88 8.42 1.16
N PRO A 214 -30.99 9.05 -0.03
CA PRO A 214 -29.85 9.16 -0.95
C PRO A 214 -28.83 10.20 -0.41
N LEU A 215 -27.57 9.96 -0.67
CA LEU A 215 -26.48 10.93 -0.46
C LEU A 215 -25.66 11.07 -1.74
N GLU A 216 -25.57 12.28 -2.23
CA GLU A 216 -24.68 12.63 -3.34
C GLU A 216 -23.59 13.58 -2.88
N LEU A 217 -22.35 13.26 -3.25
CA LEU A 217 -21.16 14.04 -2.93
C LEU A 217 -20.53 14.51 -4.22
N LYS A 218 -20.48 15.81 -4.43
CA LYS A 218 -19.91 16.40 -5.64
C LYS A 218 -18.44 16.74 -5.42
N ALA A 219 -17.56 16.19 -6.24
CA ALA A 219 -16.15 16.53 -6.21
C ALA A 219 -15.92 17.94 -6.82
N MET A 220 -14.97 18.66 -6.23
CA MET A 220 -14.50 19.91 -6.82
C MET A 220 -13.90 19.65 -8.21
N PRO A 221 -13.89 20.66 -9.11
CA PRO A 221 -13.14 20.56 -10.34
C PRO A 221 -11.68 20.21 -10.05
N GLN A 222 -11.17 19.22 -10.74
CA GLN A 222 -9.74 18.92 -10.67
C GLN A 222 -8.99 19.98 -11.49
N GLU A 223 -7.89 20.48 -10.94
CA GLU A 223 -6.99 21.33 -11.72
C GLU A 223 -6.40 20.54 -12.88
N ASP A 224 -6.24 21.18 -14.02
CA ASP A 224 -5.61 20.59 -15.21
C ASP A 224 -4.09 20.55 -15.01
N TRP A 225 -3.66 19.58 -14.20
CA TRP A 225 -2.26 19.32 -13.91
C TRP A 225 -1.86 17.96 -14.45
N GLN A 226 -0.78 17.93 -15.22
CA GLN A 226 -0.31 16.73 -15.93
C GLN A 226 -0.16 15.49 -15.05
N TYR A 227 0.18 15.67 -13.77
CA TYR A 227 0.39 14.58 -12.81
C TYR A 227 -0.71 14.47 -11.75
N ALA A 228 -1.87 15.09 -11.99
CA ALA A 228 -2.99 14.98 -11.09
C ALA A 228 -3.44 13.53 -10.95
N LEU A 229 -3.63 13.10 -9.71
CA LEU A 229 -4.15 11.76 -9.42
C LEU A 229 -5.64 11.72 -9.78
N ALA A 230 -6.08 10.64 -10.41
CA ALA A 230 -7.49 10.41 -10.63
C ALA A 230 -8.23 10.34 -9.28
N PRO A 231 -9.48 10.83 -9.21
CA PRO A 231 -10.32 10.62 -8.05
C PRO A 231 -10.43 9.13 -7.70
N PRO A 232 -10.52 8.75 -6.42
CA PRO A 232 -10.72 7.36 -6.03
C PRO A 232 -11.94 6.76 -6.72
N PRO A 233 -11.92 5.49 -7.12
CA PRO A 233 -13.05 4.90 -7.83
C PRO A 233 -14.30 4.77 -6.96
N TYR A 234 -14.12 4.55 -5.64
CA TYR A 234 -15.22 4.36 -4.70
C TYR A 234 -14.95 5.04 -3.37
N LEU A 235 -16.03 5.38 -2.67
CA LEU A 235 -16.00 5.84 -1.29
C LEU A 235 -16.78 4.86 -0.41
N LEU A 236 -16.19 4.49 0.72
CA LEU A 236 -16.83 3.72 1.77
C LEU A 236 -17.31 4.68 2.86
N ILE A 237 -18.55 4.52 3.32
CA ILE A 237 -19.10 5.25 4.46
C ILE A 237 -19.45 4.25 5.56
N LEU A 238 -19.00 4.52 6.79
CA LEU A 238 -19.29 3.70 7.97
C LEU A 238 -19.14 4.54 9.25
N PRO A 239 -19.73 4.10 10.40
CA PRO A 239 -19.56 4.76 11.69
C PRO A 239 -18.08 4.88 12.08
N GLU A 240 -17.70 6.02 12.63
CA GLU A 240 -16.33 6.35 13.03
C GLU A 240 -15.74 5.33 14.02
N ASP A 241 -16.55 4.87 14.98
CA ASP A 241 -16.15 3.88 15.99
C ASP A 241 -15.96 2.46 15.44
N SER A 242 -16.51 2.18 14.26
CA SER A 242 -16.47 0.87 13.62
C SER A 242 -15.31 0.71 12.62
N VAL A 243 -14.59 1.78 12.28
CA VAL A 243 -13.55 1.78 11.26
C VAL A 243 -12.45 0.78 11.56
N LYS A 244 -11.96 0.77 12.80
CA LYS A 244 -10.89 -0.13 13.22
C LYS A 244 -11.28 -1.59 13.06
N SER A 245 -12.42 -1.99 13.63
CA SER A 245 -12.92 -3.36 13.59
C SER A 245 -13.28 -3.81 12.16
N PHE A 246 -13.76 -2.88 11.34
CA PHE A 246 -14.10 -3.15 9.94
C PHE A 246 -12.84 -3.59 9.15
N PHE A 247 -11.76 -2.80 9.21
CA PHE A 247 -10.54 -3.09 8.45
C PHE A 247 -9.70 -4.22 9.07
N GLU A 248 -9.58 -4.29 10.39
CA GLU A 248 -8.86 -5.40 11.05
C GLU A 248 -9.59 -6.74 10.88
N GLY A 249 -10.92 -6.72 10.83
CA GLY A 249 -11.74 -7.90 10.56
C GLY A 249 -11.88 -8.25 9.08
N SER A 250 -11.23 -7.52 8.17
CA SER A 250 -11.36 -7.69 6.71
C SER A 250 -12.83 -7.76 6.26
N GLN A 251 -13.67 -6.93 6.87
CA GLN A 251 -15.12 -6.90 6.57
C GLN A 251 -15.37 -6.26 5.20
N ILE A 252 -16.51 -6.62 4.61
CA ILE A 252 -17.05 -6.00 3.39
C ILE A 252 -18.29 -5.17 3.76
N ASP A 253 -18.64 -4.22 2.90
CA ASP A 253 -19.84 -3.42 3.07
C ASP A 253 -21.10 -4.31 3.13
N ASN A 254 -22.02 -3.99 4.06
CA ASN A 254 -23.19 -4.82 4.35
C ASN A 254 -24.53 -4.13 4.06
N ASN A 255 -24.52 -2.89 3.57
CA ASN A 255 -25.70 -2.07 3.30
C ASN A 255 -26.65 -1.86 4.51
N VAL A 256 -26.09 -1.96 5.72
CA VAL A 256 -26.79 -1.67 6.99
C VAL A 256 -26.01 -0.66 7.81
N THR A 257 -24.75 -0.98 8.14
CA THR A 257 -23.85 -0.10 8.89
C THR A 257 -22.66 0.39 8.06
N SER A 258 -22.43 -0.20 6.91
CA SER A 258 -21.37 0.20 5.98
C SER A 258 -21.88 0.16 4.54
N PHE A 259 -21.54 1.18 3.77
CA PHE A 259 -22.04 1.36 2.40
C PHE A 259 -20.91 1.76 1.48
N LEU A 260 -20.89 1.17 0.29
CA LEU A 260 -20.00 1.56 -0.78
C LEU A 260 -20.76 2.49 -1.76
N SER A 261 -20.13 3.58 -2.20
CA SER A 261 -20.72 4.43 -3.23
C SER A 261 -20.83 3.70 -4.57
N ASN A 262 -21.65 4.21 -5.47
CA ASN A 262 -21.47 3.92 -6.89
C ASN A 262 -20.06 4.37 -7.33
N ALA A 263 -19.57 3.83 -8.44
CA ALA A 263 -18.33 4.29 -9.03
C ALA A 263 -18.38 5.80 -9.31
N TYR A 264 -17.23 6.45 -9.15
CA TYR A 264 -17.12 7.88 -9.46
C TYR A 264 -17.59 8.17 -10.89
N ASP A 265 -18.57 9.04 -11.00
CA ASP A 265 -19.02 9.56 -12.29
C ASP A 265 -18.18 10.78 -12.69
N ALA A 266 -17.30 10.61 -13.64
CA ALA A 266 -16.44 11.69 -14.12
C ALA A 266 -17.20 12.80 -14.86
N THR A 267 -18.38 12.51 -15.42
CA THR A 267 -19.21 13.48 -16.17
C THR A 267 -19.85 14.48 -15.22
N THR A 268 -20.46 13.99 -14.16
CA THR A 268 -21.14 14.80 -13.14
C THR A 268 -20.21 15.16 -11.98
N ARG A 269 -19.06 14.48 -11.88
CA ARG A 269 -18.10 14.55 -10.78
C ARG A 269 -18.73 14.18 -9.44
N THR A 270 -19.52 13.11 -9.42
CA THR A 270 -20.27 12.71 -8.22
C THR A 270 -19.94 11.30 -7.77
N TYR A 271 -20.02 11.12 -6.44
CA TYR A 271 -20.18 9.85 -5.79
C TYR A 271 -21.61 9.78 -5.25
N SER A 272 -22.32 8.70 -5.50
CA SER A 272 -23.68 8.52 -5.00
C SER A 272 -23.81 7.28 -4.13
N PHE A 273 -24.51 7.46 -3.01
CA PHE A 273 -24.99 6.38 -2.15
C PHE A 273 -26.51 6.33 -2.34
N PRO A 274 -27.03 5.33 -3.04
CA PRO A 274 -28.45 5.33 -3.45
C PRO A 274 -29.42 5.37 -2.29
N ASN A 275 -29.12 4.69 -1.19
CA ASN A 275 -30.00 4.65 -0.05
C ASN A 275 -29.27 4.31 1.27
N LEU A 276 -29.25 5.24 2.20
CA LEU A 276 -28.71 5.07 3.55
C LEU A 276 -29.80 4.88 4.62
N ALA A 277 -31.04 4.58 4.24
CA ALA A 277 -32.15 4.46 5.18
C ALA A 277 -31.90 3.40 6.26
N ASN A 278 -31.28 2.26 5.92
CA ASN A 278 -30.93 1.22 6.88
C ASN A 278 -29.92 1.71 7.95
N LEU A 279 -28.97 2.56 7.55
CA LEU A 279 -28.02 3.16 8.48
C LEU A 279 -28.70 4.06 9.51
N LEU A 280 -29.59 4.92 9.02
CA LEU A 280 -30.39 5.80 9.90
C LEU A 280 -31.28 4.97 10.83
N LYS A 281 -31.97 3.96 10.30
CA LYS A 281 -32.81 3.06 11.11
C LYS A 281 -31.98 2.35 12.19
N TYR A 282 -30.85 1.77 11.83
CA TYR A 282 -29.94 1.11 12.78
C TYR A 282 -29.50 2.06 13.91
N GLN A 283 -29.12 3.31 13.55
CA GLN A 283 -28.74 4.32 14.53
C GLN A 283 -29.88 4.67 15.47
N MET A 284 -31.07 4.90 14.94
CA MET A 284 -32.25 5.24 15.74
C MET A 284 -32.66 4.13 16.70
N GLU A 285 -32.52 2.87 16.31
CA GLU A 285 -32.85 1.68 17.13
C GLU A 285 -31.80 1.41 18.21
N ASN A 286 -30.50 1.58 17.89
CA ASN A 286 -29.41 1.15 18.77
C ASN A 286 -28.77 2.30 19.57
N ASN A 287 -28.80 3.53 19.05
CA ASN A 287 -28.16 4.69 19.64
C ASN A 287 -29.03 5.97 19.50
N PRO A 288 -30.28 5.97 19.99
CA PRO A 288 -31.25 7.06 19.75
C PRO A 288 -30.81 8.42 20.31
N ASP A 289 -30.00 8.40 21.36
CA ASP A 289 -29.57 9.61 22.10
C ASP A 289 -28.23 10.17 21.63
N LYS A 290 -27.66 9.62 20.57
CA LYS A 290 -26.35 10.05 20.02
C LYS A 290 -26.45 10.46 18.57
N ASP A 291 -25.71 11.48 18.20
CA ASP A 291 -25.49 11.81 16.80
C ASP A 291 -24.64 10.74 16.12
N LEU A 292 -24.93 10.50 14.85
CA LEU A 292 -24.19 9.53 14.05
C LEU A 292 -22.99 10.20 13.40
N SER A 293 -21.79 9.84 13.86
CA SER A 293 -20.53 10.25 13.25
C SER A 293 -20.08 9.19 12.26
N LEU A 294 -19.92 9.59 11.01
CA LEU A 294 -19.52 8.74 9.88
C LEU A 294 -18.18 9.17 9.35
N LEU A 295 -17.36 8.22 8.91
CA LEU A 295 -16.18 8.49 8.11
C LEU A 295 -16.39 8.09 6.65
N LEU A 296 -15.94 8.97 5.77
CA LEU A 296 -15.89 8.77 4.34
C LEU A 296 -14.45 8.42 3.96
N ILE A 297 -14.26 7.20 3.46
CA ILE A 297 -12.93 6.63 3.24
C ILE A 297 -12.80 6.22 1.77
N PRO A 298 -11.79 6.73 1.03
CA PRO A 298 -11.49 6.27 -0.32
C PRO A 298 -11.05 4.81 -0.32
N VAL A 299 -11.63 4.00 -1.19
CA VAL A 299 -11.32 2.57 -1.31
C VAL A 299 -11.23 2.13 -2.77
N GLN A 300 -10.56 0.98 -2.98
CA GLN A 300 -10.60 0.22 -4.23
C GLN A 300 -11.36 -1.09 -3.96
N ARG A 301 -12.17 -1.49 -4.92
CA ARG A 301 -12.94 -2.74 -4.84
C ARG A 301 -12.15 -3.90 -5.40
#